data_d650806fd02199c3033e09222913bcfc
#
_entry.id   d650806fd02199c3033e09222913bcfc
#
_cell.length_a   1.000
_cell.length_b   1.000
_cell.length_c   1.000
_cell.angle_alpha   90.00
_cell.angle_beta   90.00
_cell.angle_gamma   90.00
#
_symmetry.space_group_name_H-M   'P 1'
#
loop_
_entity.id
_entity.type
_entity.pdbx_description
1 polymer ?
#
loop_
_entity_poly.entity_id
_entity_poly.type
_entity_poly.pdbx_seq_one_letter_code
_entity_poly.pdbx_strand_id
1 'polypeptide(L)'
;PGVVVMTRAPDPEPGSGGAPTSGPVTGPVTGPQPGDLEQAILGGLPELTAPELADAAGVTGEQARRLWRALGFPEYPDDTPAFLAADADAMRLLAGVMEAGLLDMDLAVNLTRALGQTMARLADWEISSLTQRVEEMTAEGSGRTRVDTAVALVEQFSRPFEELLIYAWRRHLAAAAGRIEALADQDDEDLHVTDLTVGFADIVGFTALSNTLTEDRIGDLVELFEMRCADVVASQRGRVIKSIGDSVLFVNDDTVRAYDTAEGIIQVIGRDPRMPDVRVGLASGSVVMRLGDVFGPPVNMAARLTNVARRNRIIIDSGTAARLPADQFETRRMAARPVRGFGIVEPVAVRRH
;
A
#
# COMPACT_ATOMS: atom_id res chain seq x y z
N PRO A 1 11.98 67.84 25.66
CA PRO A 1 11.08 68.93 25.77
C PRO A 1 10.21 68.96 24.53
N GLY A 2 8.92 69.07 24.63
CA GLY A 2 8.03 69.24 23.51
C GLY A 2 6.81 68.30 23.58
N VAL A 3 5.95 68.54 24.58
CA VAL A 3 4.59 67.99 24.68
C VAL A 3 3.74 68.72 23.68
N VAL A 4 3.14 68.03 22.70
CA VAL A 4 2.06 68.59 21.87
C VAL A 4 0.75 68.02 22.36
N VAL A 5 -0.04 68.90 22.93
CA VAL A 5 -1.45 68.68 23.31
C VAL A 5 -2.30 68.76 22.05
N MET A 6 -2.98 67.70 21.65
CA MET A 6 -4.01 67.70 20.62
C MET A 6 -5.40 67.83 21.28
N THR A 7 -6.08 68.92 20.97
CA THR A 7 -7.42 69.30 21.36
C THR A 7 -8.47 68.36 20.71
N ARG A 8 -9.45 67.98 21.55
CA ARG A 8 -10.62 67.15 21.24
C ARG A 8 -11.63 67.96 20.43
N ALA A 9 -12.12 67.45 19.32
CA ALA A 9 -13.24 67.95 18.57
C ALA A 9 -14.59 67.42 19.12
N PRO A 10 -15.71 68.15 19.01
CA PRO A 10 -16.96 67.77 19.65
C PRO A 10 -17.76 66.71 18.87
N ASP A 11 -18.55 65.94 19.62
CA ASP A 11 -19.48 64.92 19.15
C ASP A 11 -20.65 65.50 18.34
N PRO A 12 -21.11 64.85 17.24
CA PRO A 12 -22.38 65.19 16.61
C PRO A 12 -23.55 64.42 17.24
N GLU A 13 -24.67 65.08 17.33
CA GLU A 13 -25.96 64.64 17.89
C GLU A 13 -26.61 63.50 17.12
N PRO A 14 -27.52 62.71 17.75
CA PRO A 14 -28.09 61.48 17.16
C PRO A 14 -29.25 61.82 16.19
N GLY A 15 -29.02 61.49 14.92
CA GLY A 15 -30.07 61.48 13.88
C GLY A 15 -30.82 60.11 13.88
N SER A 16 -32.14 60.22 14.04
CA SER A 16 -33.13 59.16 13.88
C SER A 16 -33.15 58.61 12.43
N GLY A 17 -32.85 57.37 12.24
CA GLY A 17 -32.95 56.76 10.93
C GLY A 17 -33.04 55.20 11.08
N GLY A 18 -34.17 54.68 10.62
CA GLY A 18 -34.66 53.30 10.77
C GLY A 18 -33.66 52.16 10.52
N ALA A 19 -33.76 51.19 11.37
CA ALA A 19 -33.07 49.92 11.25
C ALA A 19 -33.61 49.13 10.06
N PRO A 20 -32.72 48.58 9.19
CA PRO A 20 -33.12 47.48 8.33
C PRO A 20 -33.11 46.19 9.16
N THR A 21 -34.27 45.59 9.32
CA THR A 21 -34.45 44.25 9.84
C THR A 21 -33.83 43.24 8.85
N SER A 22 -32.56 42.92 9.03
CA SER A 22 -31.98 41.72 8.45
C SER A 22 -32.44 40.51 9.26
N GLY A 23 -33.53 39.88 8.83
CA GLY A 23 -33.92 38.56 9.31
C GLY A 23 -32.80 37.57 9.02
N PRO A 24 -32.66 36.55 9.87
CA PRO A 24 -31.69 35.48 9.58
C PRO A 24 -32.14 34.79 8.30
N VAL A 25 -31.26 34.75 7.29
CA VAL A 25 -31.39 33.88 6.13
C VAL A 25 -31.16 32.46 6.61
N THR A 26 -32.21 31.85 7.15
CA THR A 26 -32.26 30.39 7.33
C THR A 26 -32.64 29.79 5.98
N GLY A 27 -31.66 29.65 5.11
CA GLY A 27 -31.74 28.62 4.04
C GLY A 27 -31.84 27.27 4.71
N PRO A 28 -32.58 26.32 4.13
CA PRO A 28 -32.60 24.94 4.65
C PRO A 28 -31.16 24.46 4.68
N VAL A 29 -30.67 24.05 5.85
CA VAL A 29 -29.45 23.25 5.97
C VAL A 29 -29.83 21.91 5.36
N THR A 30 -29.52 21.75 4.07
CA THR A 30 -29.63 20.46 3.40
C THR A 30 -28.62 19.55 4.10
N GLY A 31 -29.12 18.50 4.74
CA GLY A 31 -28.27 17.46 5.30
C GLY A 31 -27.43 16.80 4.19
N PRO A 32 -26.38 16.06 4.56
CA PRO A 32 -25.46 15.46 3.60
C PRO A 32 -26.18 14.67 2.53
N GLN A 33 -25.78 14.89 1.28
CA GLN A 33 -26.34 14.24 0.10
C GLN A 33 -25.48 13.03 -0.31
N PRO A 34 -26.04 12.00 -0.95
CA PRO A 34 -25.23 10.98 -1.60
C PRO A 34 -24.25 11.61 -2.60
N GLY A 35 -22.95 11.30 -2.49
CA GLY A 35 -21.89 11.87 -3.34
C GLY A 35 -21.09 13.00 -2.70
N ASP A 36 -21.50 13.58 -1.56
CA ASP A 36 -20.76 14.65 -0.90
C ASP A 36 -19.32 14.24 -0.53
N LEU A 37 -19.12 13.00 -0.09
CA LEU A 37 -17.79 12.47 0.25
C LEU A 37 -16.94 12.29 -1.02
N GLU A 38 -17.53 11.75 -2.08
CA GLU A 38 -16.85 11.59 -3.38
C GLU A 38 -16.45 12.96 -3.95
N GLN A 39 -17.36 13.93 -3.90
CA GLN A 39 -17.07 15.30 -4.33
C GLN A 39 -15.95 15.95 -3.49
N ALA A 40 -15.91 15.71 -2.17
CA ALA A 40 -14.86 16.22 -1.31
C ALA A 40 -13.49 15.61 -1.65
N ILE A 41 -13.45 14.32 -1.99
CA ILE A 41 -12.23 13.60 -2.40
C ILE A 41 -11.76 14.06 -3.79
N LEU A 42 -12.67 14.13 -4.76
CA LEU A 42 -12.34 14.43 -6.15
C LEU A 42 -12.22 15.95 -6.46
N GLY A 43 -12.69 16.78 -5.55
CA GLY A 43 -12.64 18.23 -5.69
C GLY A 43 -13.66 18.82 -6.68
N GLY A 44 -14.64 18.02 -7.16
CA GLY A 44 -15.66 18.46 -8.10
C GLY A 44 -16.66 17.38 -8.44
N LEU A 45 -17.62 17.72 -9.29
CA LEU A 45 -18.57 16.79 -9.87
C LEU A 45 -18.14 16.41 -11.29
N PRO A 46 -18.46 15.18 -11.76
CA PRO A 46 -18.21 14.78 -13.13
C PRO A 46 -18.97 15.67 -14.12
N GLU A 47 -18.25 16.22 -15.10
CA GLU A 47 -18.79 17.16 -16.09
C GLU A 47 -18.50 16.71 -17.54
N LEU A 48 -17.46 15.89 -17.75
CA LEU A 48 -17.01 15.47 -19.06
C LEU A 48 -17.51 14.07 -19.41
N THR A 49 -17.84 13.87 -20.68
CA THR A 49 -18.07 12.57 -21.29
C THR A 49 -16.74 11.94 -21.75
N ALA A 50 -16.73 10.66 -22.11
CA ALA A 50 -15.52 9.98 -22.58
C ALA A 50 -14.91 10.60 -23.85
N PRO A 51 -15.69 11.04 -24.87
CA PRO A 51 -15.16 11.79 -25.99
C PRO A 51 -14.54 13.14 -25.59
N GLU A 52 -15.21 13.90 -24.73
CA GLU A 52 -14.71 15.20 -24.27
C GLU A 52 -13.43 15.07 -23.42
N LEU A 53 -13.32 14.01 -22.61
CA LEU A 53 -12.09 13.66 -21.90
C LEU A 53 -10.93 13.41 -22.86
N ALA A 54 -11.16 12.61 -23.92
CA ALA A 54 -10.13 12.29 -24.91
C ALA A 54 -9.68 13.54 -25.67
N ASP A 55 -10.62 14.37 -26.10
CA ASP A 55 -10.34 15.62 -26.80
C ASP A 55 -9.56 16.60 -25.90
N ALA A 56 -10.00 16.77 -24.65
CA ALA A 56 -9.32 17.64 -23.67
C ALA A 56 -7.91 17.16 -23.34
N ALA A 57 -7.68 15.85 -23.32
CA ALA A 57 -6.37 15.25 -23.08
C ALA A 57 -5.45 15.20 -24.30
N GLY A 58 -5.98 15.45 -25.51
CA GLY A 58 -5.23 15.36 -26.76
C GLY A 58 -4.88 13.93 -27.19
N VAL A 59 -5.68 12.95 -26.79
CA VAL A 59 -5.49 11.53 -27.13
C VAL A 59 -6.67 10.99 -27.91
N THR A 60 -6.49 9.85 -28.57
CA THR A 60 -7.63 9.17 -29.20
C THR A 60 -8.54 8.53 -28.15
N GLY A 61 -9.85 8.39 -28.44
CA GLY A 61 -10.78 7.72 -27.54
C GLY A 61 -10.37 6.28 -27.19
N GLU A 62 -9.67 5.57 -28.08
CA GLU A 62 -9.12 4.25 -27.80
C GLU A 62 -7.96 4.32 -26.79
N GLN A 63 -7.05 5.28 -26.94
CA GLN A 63 -5.95 5.49 -26.01
C GLN A 63 -6.47 5.87 -24.63
N ALA A 64 -7.42 6.80 -24.53
CA ALA A 64 -8.05 7.19 -23.29
C ALA A 64 -8.68 5.97 -22.58
N ARG A 65 -9.48 5.16 -23.27
CA ARG A 65 -10.07 3.94 -22.73
C ARG A 65 -9.04 2.92 -22.25
N ARG A 66 -7.95 2.70 -23.02
CA ARG A 66 -6.87 1.78 -22.59
C ARG A 66 -6.19 2.24 -21.32
N LEU A 67 -5.88 3.51 -21.18
CA LEU A 67 -5.23 4.09 -19.99
C LEU A 67 -6.19 4.10 -18.80
N TRP A 68 -7.45 4.47 -19.00
CA TRP A 68 -8.48 4.48 -17.97
C TRP A 68 -8.71 3.09 -17.37
N ARG A 69 -8.88 2.07 -18.22
CA ARG A 69 -8.95 0.67 -17.76
C ARG A 69 -7.68 0.20 -17.08
N ALA A 70 -6.53 0.66 -17.51
CA ALA A 70 -5.26 0.32 -16.89
C ALA A 70 -5.16 0.88 -15.46
N LEU A 71 -5.73 2.06 -15.19
CA LEU A 71 -5.89 2.60 -13.83
C LEU A 71 -6.84 1.77 -12.95
N GLY A 72 -7.63 0.88 -13.53
CA GLY A 72 -8.58 0.05 -12.79
C GLY A 72 -9.97 0.67 -12.64
N PHE A 73 -10.25 1.77 -13.35
CA PHE A 73 -11.54 2.44 -13.29
C PHE A 73 -12.57 1.80 -14.24
N PRO A 74 -13.87 1.89 -13.90
CA PRO A 74 -14.95 1.35 -14.72
C PRO A 74 -15.10 2.14 -16.04
N GLU A 75 -15.62 1.49 -17.06
CA GLU A 75 -16.02 2.14 -18.29
C GLU A 75 -17.44 2.71 -18.17
N TYR A 76 -17.65 3.86 -18.78
CA TYR A 76 -18.93 4.54 -18.84
C TYR A 76 -19.42 4.64 -20.28
N PRO A 77 -20.75 4.71 -20.51
CA PRO A 77 -21.29 5.04 -21.85
C PRO A 77 -20.75 6.37 -22.37
N ASP A 78 -20.56 6.47 -23.69
CA ASP A 78 -19.92 7.65 -24.32
C ASP A 78 -20.73 8.95 -24.15
N ASP A 79 -22.02 8.87 -23.80
CA ASP A 79 -22.93 10.00 -23.59
C ASP A 79 -23.12 10.38 -22.11
N THR A 80 -22.44 9.68 -21.21
CA THR A 80 -22.59 9.87 -19.76
C THR A 80 -21.48 10.78 -19.22
N PRO A 81 -21.80 11.94 -18.60
CA PRO A 81 -20.83 12.72 -17.86
C PRO A 81 -20.32 11.92 -16.66
N ALA A 82 -19.06 11.48 -16.70
CA ALA A 82 -18.45 10.61 -15.70
C ALA A 82 -17.03 11.02 -15.32
N PHE A 83 -16.50 12.07 -15.93
CA PHE A 83 -15.11 12.47 -15.76
C PHE A 83 -15.01 13.94 -15.33
N LEU A 84 -13.93 14.25 -14.58
CA LEU A 84 -13.60 15.59 -14.14
C LEU A 84 -12.51 16.21 -15.05
N ALA A 85 -12.32 17.51 -14.94
CA ALA A 85 -11.19 18.20 -15.57
C ALA A 85 -9.84 17.63 -15.10
N ALA A 86 -9.74 17.20 -13.82
CA ALA A 86 -8.55 16.56 -13.28
C ALA A 86 -8.20 15.23 -13.97
N ASP A 87 -9.21 14.48 -14.43
CA ASP A 87 -8.99 13.24 -15.19
C ASP A 87 -8.37 13.55 -16.57
N ALA A 88 -8.84 14.64 -17.22
CA ALA A 88 -8.25 15.11 -18.46
C ALA A 88 -6.80 15.58 -18.27
N ASP A 89 -6.49 16.24 -17.15
CA ASP A 89 -5.13 16.65 -16.83
C ASP A 89 -4.22 15.43 -16.60
N ALA A 90 -4.69 14.42 -15.89
CA ALA A 90 -3.95 13.18 -15.69
C ALA A 90 -3.66 12.45 -17.02
N MET A 91 -4.65 12.35 -17.91
CA MET A 91 -4.47 11.76 -19.23
C MET A 91 -3.51 12.58 -20.10
N ARG A 92 -3.57 13.91 -20.01
CA ARG A 92 -2.65 14.83 -20.73
C ARG A 92 -1.21 14.66 -20.26
N LEU A 93 -0.98 14.46 -18.96
CA LEU A 93 0.37 14.14 -18.44
C LEU A 93 0.93 12.87 -19.05
N LEU A 94 0.13 11.80 -19.12
CA LEU A 94 0.54 10.54 -19.75
C LEU A 94 0.79 10.71 -21.26
N ALA A 95 -0.07 11.45 -21.95
CA ALA A 95 0.10 11.76 -23.38
C ALA A 95 1.41 12.51 -23.63
N GLY A 96 1.71 13.53 -22.85
CA GLY A 96 2.93 14.31 -22.98
C GLY A 96 4.22 13.49 -22.77
N VAL A 97 4.21 12.52 -21.86
CA VAL A 97 5.35 11.61 -21.64
C VAL A 97 5.54 10.66 -22.83
N MET A 98 4.45 10.21 -23.46
CA MET A 98 4.48 9.38 -24.68
C MET A 98 4.95 10.20 -25.90
N GLU A 99 4.43 11.40 -26.09
CA GLU A 99 4.85 12.31 -27.18
C GLU A 99 6.34 12.70 -27.10
N ALA A 100 6.86 12.84 -25.88
CA ALA A 100 8.28 13.06 -25.66
C ALA A 100 9.17 11.83 -25.99
N GLY A 101 8.56 10.70 -26.36
CA GLY A 101 9.26 9.44 -26.69
C GLY A 101 9.88 8.74 -25.49
N LEU A 102 9.51 9.12 -24.26
CA LEU A 102 10.01 8.49 -23.04
C LEU A 102 9.34 7.15 -22.76
N LEU A 103 8.08 6.99 -23.15
CA LEU A 103 7.30 5.76 -23.02
C LEU A 103 6.58 5.47 -24.33
N ASP A 104 6.56 4.20 -24.74
CA ASP A 104 5.58 3.74 -25.73
C ASP A 104 4.24 3.41 -25.04
N MET A 105 3.21 3.16 -25.83
CA MET A 105 1.86 2.89 -25.31
C MET A 105 1.82 1.65 -24.42
N ASP A 106 2.56 0.60 -24.71
CA ASP A 106 2.52 -0.64 -23.95
C ASP A 106 3.20 -0.47 -22.59
N LEU A 107 4.31 0.25 -22.53
CA LEU A 107 4.98 0.60 -21.29
C LEU A 107 4.13 1.56 -20.45
N ALA A 108 3.51 2.58 -21.08
CA ALA A 108 2.59 3.49 -20.41
C ALA A 108 1.41 2.73 -19.76
N VAL A 109 0.76 1.82 -20.51
CA VAL A 109 -0.32 0.97 -19.99
C VAL A 109 0.14 0.07 -18.83
N ASN A 110 1.35 -0.49 -18.91
CA ASN A 110 1.87 -1.35 -17.86
C ASN A 110 2.18 -0.56 -16.57
N LEU A 111 2.81 0.61 -16.69
CA LEU A 111 3.08 1.49 -15.54
C LEU A 111 1.78 2.01 -14.91
N THR A 112 0.84 2.43 -15.74
CA THR A 112 -0.48 2.91 -15.31
C THR A 112 -1.25 1.81 -14.57
N ARG A 113 -1.19 0.56 -15.05
CA ARG A 113 -1.82 -0.58 -14.39
C ARG A 113 -1.19 -0.88 -13.02
N ALA A 114 0.13 -0.84 -12.93
CA ALA A 114 0.82 -1.03 -11.66
C ALA A 114 0.45 0.07 -10.66
N LEU A 115 0.38 1.32 -11.13
CA LEU A 115 -0.07 2.46 -10.32
C LEU A 115 -1.51 2.25 -9.85
N GLY A 116 -2.44 1.98 -10.76
CA GLY A 116 -3.86 1.82 -10.42
C GLY A 116 -4.10 0.71 -9.40
N GLN A 117 -3.49 -0.47 -9.58
CA GLN A 117 -3.61 -1.58 -8.64
C GLN A 117 -3.05 -1.24 -7.25
N THR A 118 -1.95 -0.49 -7.19
CA THR A 118 -1.34 -0.09 -5.92
C THR A 118 -2.20 0.94 -5.22
N MET A 119 -2.69 1.94 -5.95
CA MET A 119 -3.55 3.00 -5.41
C MET A 119 -4.91 2.49 -4.97
N ALA A 120 -5.54 1.56 -5.72
CA ALA A 120 -6.79 0.95 -5.31
C ALA A 120 -6.67 0.27 -3.94
N ARG A 121 -5.63 -0.53 -3.73
CA ARG A 121 -5.37 -1.18 -2.43
C ARG A 121 -5.10 -0.17 -1.32
N LEU A 122 -4.35 0.89 -1.61
CA LEU A 122 -4.08 1.94 -0.64
C LEU A 122 -5.36 2.68 -0.25
N ALA A 123 -6.21 3.02 -1.23
CA ALA A 123 -7.49 3.67 -1.00
C ALA A 123 -8.45 2.81 -0.17
N ASP A 124 -8.54 1.50 -0.45
CA ASP A 124 -9.35 0.57 0.35
C ASP A 124 -8.88 0.52 1.80
N TRP A 125 -7.57 0.47 2.03
CA TRP A 125 -6.99 0.50 3.37
C TRP A 125 -7.24 1.83 4.09
N GLU A 126 -7.06 2.94 3.39
CA GLU A 126 -7.29 4.29 3.91
C GLU A 126 -8.75 4.49 4.33
N ILE A 127 -9.69 4.15 3.46
CA ILE A 127 -11.13 4.25 3.76
C ILE A 127 -11.52 3.38 4.96
N SER A 128 -10.98 2.16 5.05
CA SER A 128 -11.23 1.28 6.21
C SER A 128 -10.77 1.94 7.52
N SER A 129 -9.55 2.49 7.53
CA SER A 129 -8.98 3.17 8.70
C SER A 129 -9.75 4.45 9.07
N LEU A 130 -10.15 5.25 8.06
CA LEU A 130 -10.95 6.46 8.27
C LEU A 130 -12.35 6.14 8.77
N THR A 131 -12.99 5.06 8.29
CA THR A 131 -14.31 4.62 8.75
C THR A 131 -14.30 4.32 10.24
N GLN A 132 -13.30 3.58 10.71
CA GLN A 132 -13.13 3.31 12.14
C GLN A 132 -13.01 4.61 12.94
N ARG A 133 -12.20 5.55 12.46
CA ARG A 133 -12.03 6.85 13.14
C ARG A 133 -13.32 7.68 13.16
N VAL A 134 -14.10 7.68 12.08
CA VAL A 134 -15.42 8.33 12.01
C VAL A 134 -16.39 7.74 13.03
N GLU A 135 -16.40 6.43 13.19
CA GLU A 135 -17.24 5.75 14.19
C GLU A 135 -16.88 6.16 15.62
N GLU A 136 -15.59 6.18 15.95
CA GLU A 136 -15.10 6.65 17.26
C GLU A 136 -15.53 8.10 17.53
N MET A 137 -15.27 9.03 16.59
CA MET A 137 -15.60 10.44 16.73
C MET A 137 -17.11 10.69 16.83
N THR A 138 -17.92 9.88 16.15
CA THR A 138 -19.39 10.00 16.20
C THR A 138 -19.94 9.46 17.52
N ALA A 139 -19.35 8.38 18.05
CA ALA A 139 -19.72 7.81 19.35
C ALA A 139 -19.42 8.78 20.52
N GLU A 140 -18.38 9.60 20.41
CA GLU A 140 -18.01 10.64 21.39
C GLU A 140 -19.00 11.83 21.44
N GLY A 141 -20.05 11.85 20.62
CA GLY A 141 -21.14 12.81 20.71
C GLY A 141 -20.85 14.15 20.03
N SER A 142 -20.20 14.13 18.89
CA SER A 142 -19.82 15.34 18.11
C SER A 142 -21.00 16.17 17.60
N GLY A 143 -22.23 15.67 17.68
CA GLY A 143 -23.44 16.34 17.16
C GLY A 143 -23.50 16.41 15.62
N ARG A 144 -22.54 15.81 14.91
CA ARG A 144 -22.45 15.73 13.45
C ARG A 144 -22.95 14.37 12.96
N THR A 145 -23.40 14.32 11.70
CA THR A 145 -23.66 13.02 11.06
C THR A 145 -22.34 12.29 10.74
N ARG A 146 -22.41 10.99 10.46
CA ARG A 146 -21.23 10.22 10.03
C ARG A 146 -20.63 10.79 8.74
N VAL A 147 -21.47 11.21 7.79
CA VAL A 147 -21.03 11.79 6.52
C VAL A 147 -20.33 13.13 6.73
N ASP A 148 -20.92 14.05 7.51
CA ASP A 148 -20.25 15.32 7.83
C ASP A 148 -18.91 15.12 8.53
N THR A 149 -18.81 14.12 9.40
CA THR A 149 -17.57 13.79 10.10
C THR A 149 -16.53 13.22 9.12
N ALA A 150 -16.96 12.36 8.20
CA ALA A 150 -16.09 11.78 7.18
C ALA A 150 -15.57 12.86 6.21
N VAL A 151 -16.43 13.74 5.70
CA VAL A 151 -16.03 14.86 4.83
C VAL A 151 -15.01 15.76 5.54
N ALA A 152 -15.29 16.18 6.77
CA ALA A 152 -14.36 17.03 7.53
C ALA A 152 -13.01 16.34 7.79
N LEU A 153 -13.02 15.03 8.03
CA LEU A 153 -11.79 14.26 8.23
C LEU A 153 -10.97 14.16 6.94
N VAL A 154 -11.63 13.87 5.82
CA VAL A 154 -10.99 13.81 4.49
C VAL A 154 -10.38 15.17 4.13
N GLU A 155 -11.11 16.27 4.26
CA GLU A 155 -10.59 17.62 3.97
C GLU A 155 -9.34 17.98 4.78
N GLN A 156 -9.26 17.51 6.03
CA GLN A 156 -8.11 17.77 6.90
C GLN A 156 -6.93 16.84 6.62
N PHE A 157 -7.21 15.60 6.21
CA PHE A 157 -6.22 14.54 6.08
C PHE A 157 -5.62 14.43 4.68
N SER A 158 -6.38 14.74 3.61
CA SER A 158 -5.98 14.49 2.23
C SER A 158 -4.64 15.13 1.88
N ARG A 159 -4.50 16.43 2.10
CA ARG A 159 -3.26 17.12 1.72
C ARG A 159 -2.01 16.65 2.47
N PRO A 160 -2.00 16.50 3.81
CA PRO A 160 -0.88 15.88 4.51
C PRO A 160 -0.55 14.46 4.03
N PHE A 161 -1.57 13.68 3.69
CA PHE A 161 -1.39 12.31 3.21
C PHE A 161 -0.82 12.26 1.79
N GLU A 162 -1.26 13.14 0.89
CA GLU A 162 -0.69 13.29 -0.45
C GLU A 162 0.80 13.63 -0.39
N GLU A 163 1.22 14.55 0.47
CA GLU A 163 2.62 14.92 0.66
C GLU A 163 3.43 13.73 1.20
N LEU A 164 2.88 12.96 2.15
CA LEU A 164 3.50 11.74 2.67
C LEU A 164 3.60 10.65 1.60
N LEU A 165 2.56 10.47 0.79
CA LEU A 165 2.53 9.51 -0.31
C LEU A 165 3.65 9.78 -1.31
N ILE A 166 3.79 11.03 -1.76
CA ILE A 166 4.85 11.44 -2.69
C ILE A 166 6.23 11.22 -2.05
N TYR A 167 6.40 11.56 -0.78
CA TYR A 167 7.65 11.33 -0.05
C TYR A 167 8.00 9.84 0.04
N ALA A 168 7.05 9.00 0.47
CA ALA A 168 7.24 7.57 0.61
C ALA A 168 7.58 6.92 -0.75
N TRP A 169 6.82 7.27 -1.80
CA TRP A 169 7.08 6.79 -3.15
C TRP A 169 8.50 7.13 -3.61
N ARG A 170 8.96 8.39 -3.44
CA ARG A 170 10.33 8.80 -3.80
C ARG A 170 11.39 8.03 -3.02
N ARG A 171 11.15 7.74 -1.73
CA ARG A 171 12.07 6.96 -0.91
C ARG A 171 12.19 5.51 -1.39
N HIS A 172 11.06 4.89 -1.72
CA HIS A 172 11.05 3.53 -2.29
C HIS A 172 11.68 3.47 -3.68
N LEU A 173 11.43 4.49 -4.52
CA LEU A 173 12.03 4.59 -5.86
C LEU A 173 13.56 4.73 -5.76
N ALA A 174 14.06 5.59 -4.89
CA ALA A 174 15.49 5.76 -4.66
C ALA A 174 16.15 4.46 -4.17
N ALA A 175 15.51 3.74 -3.24
CA ALA A 175 16.00 2.44 -2.78
C ALA A 175 15.99 1.38 -3.90
N ALA A 176 15.03 1.42 -4.82
CA ALA A 176 15.00 0.54 -5.98
C ALA A 176 16.10 0.88 -6.99
N ALA A 177 16.33 2.16 -7.28
CA ALA A 177 17.41 2.62 -8.15
C ALA A 177 18.79 2.21 -7.63
N GLY A 178 19.08 2.40 -6.34
CA GLY A 178 20.35 1.99 -5.74
C GLY A 178 20.65 0.49 -5.84
N ARG A 179 19.59 -0.37 -5.88
CA ARG A 179 19.79 -1.81 -6.14
C ARG A 179 20.19 -2.08 -7.59
N ILE A 180 19.61 -1.36 -8.54
CA ILE A 180 19.95 -1.50 -9.97
C ILE A 180 21.39 -1.03 -10.20
N GLU A 181 21.80 0.09 -9.59
CA GLU A 181 23.18 0.59 -9.64
C GLU A 181 24.17 -0.44 -9.09
N ALA A 182 23.85 -1.05 -7.93
CA ALA A 182 24.70 -2.09 -7.35
C ALA A 182 24.82 -3.37 -8.21
N LEU A 183 23.81 -3.70 -9.01
CA LEU A 183 23.84 -4.82 -9.96
C LEU A 183 24.62 -4.47 -11.23
N ALA A 184 24.50 -3.24 -11.72
CA ALA A 184 25.23 -2.77 -12.90
C ALA A 184 26.75 -2.82 -12.74
N ASP A 185 27.26 -2.72 -11.51
CA ASP A 185 28.67 -2.84 -11.17
C ASP A 185 29.19 -4.31 -11.23
N GLN A 186 28.33 -5.30 -11.40
CA GLN A 186 28.67 -6.74 -11.32
C GLN A 186 28.82 -7.44 -12.68
N ASP A 187 28.87 -6.72 -13.79
CA ASP A 187 28.95 -7.32 -15.16
C ASP A 187 27.84 -8.34 -15.51
N ASP A 188 26.70 -8.31 -14.80
CA ASP A 188 25.59 -9.25 -15.04
C ASP A 188 24.72 -8.74 -16.21
N GLU A 189 24.63 -9.52 -17.28
CA GLU A 189 23.92 -9.14 -18.51
C GLU A 189 22.38 -8.98 -18.32
N ASP A 190 21.82 -9.46 -17.21
CA ASP A 190 20.36 -9.44 -16.96
C ASP A 190 20.01 -8.73 -15.65
N LEU A 191 19.69 -7.44 -15.75
CA LEU A 191 19.28 -6.58 -14.63
C LEU A 191 17.99 -7.03 -13.91
N HIS A 192 17.29 -8.02 -14.44
CA HIS A 192 16.08 -8.57 -13.83
C HIS A 192 16.34 -9.82 -12.99
N VAL A 193 17.50 -10.44 -13.14
CA VAL A 193 17.89 -11.64 -12.39
C VAL A 193 18.77 -11.23 -11.22
N THR A 194 18.43 -11.66 -10.03
CA THR A 194 19.20 -11.39 -8.82
C THR A 194 19.19 -12.59 -7.89
N ASP A 195 20.25 -12.75 -7.14
CA ASP A 195 20.36 -13.83 -6.14
C ASP A 195 19.82 -13.32 -4.80
N LEU A 196 18.75 -13.95 -4.31
CA LEU A 196 18.06 -13.55 -3.06
C LEU A 196 17.75 -14.76 -2.19
N THR A 197 17.57 -14.52 -0.91
CA THR A 197 16.87 -15.44 -0.02
C THR A 197 15.41 -15.03 0.08
N VAL A 198 14.53 -15.94 -0.33
CA VAL A 198 13.07 -15.78 -0.29
C VAL A 198 12.54 -16.46 0.95
N GLY A 199 11.63 -15.80 1.65
CA GLY A 199 10.95 -16.33 2.83
C GLY A 199 9.44 -16.24 2.73
N PHE A 200 8.76 -17.28 3.22
CA PHE A 200 7.33 -17.24 3.54
C PHE A 200 7.14 -17.45 5.03
N ALA A 201 6.39 -16.56 5.65
CA ALA A 201 5.88 -16.72 7.01
C ALA A 201 4.38 -16.97 6.92
N ASP A 202 3.87 -17.95 7.66
CA ASP A 202 2.48 -18.43 7.53
C ASP A 202 1.89 -18.73 8.92
N ILE A 203 0.64 -18.37 9.13
CA ILE A 203 -0.09 -18.63 10.38
C ILE A 203 -0.48 -20.10 10.45
N VAL A 204 -0.12 -20.78 11.54
CA VAL A 204 -0.42 -22.20 11.70
C VAL A 204 -1.90 -22.41 11.97
N GLY A 205 -2.55 -23.19 11.08
CA GLY A 205 -3.96 -23.60 11.27
C GLY A 205 -4.97 -22.49 11.03
N PHE A 206 -4.61 -21.45 10.26
CA PHE A 206 -5.47 -20.30 9.98
C PHE A 206 -6.85 -20.69 9.45
N THR A 207 -6.94 -21.63 8.49
CA THR A 207 -8.22 -22.12 7.95
C THR A 207 -9.16 -22.67 9.03
N ALA A 208 -8.61 -23.38 10.02
CA ALA A 208 -9.43 -23.87 11.13
C ALA A 208 -9.80 -22.74 12.08
N LEU A 209 -8.90 -21.79 12.31
CA LEU A 209 -9.10 -20.64 13.18
C LEU A 209 -10.15 -19.68 12.59
N SER A 210 -10.08 -19.39 11.28
CA SER A 210 -11.03 -18.51 10.59
C SER A 210 -12.48 -19.03 10.62
N ASN A 211 -12.67 -20.33 10.71
CA ASN A 211 -14.01 -20.91 10.88
C ASN A 211 -14.59 -20.71 12.30
N THR A 212 -13.81 -20.25 13.24
CA THR A 212 -14.23 -20.07 14.67
C THR A 212 -14.26 -18.61 15.11
N LEU A 213 -13.65 -17.72 14.35
CA LEU A 213 -13.63 -16.28 14.61
C LEU A 213 -14.73 -15.54 13.86
N THR A 214 -15.11 -14.38 14.35
CA THR A 214 -15.94 -13.42 13.60
C THR A 214 -15.08 -12.76 12.50
N GLU A 215 -15.74 -12.25 11.45
CA GLU A 215 -15.10 -11.61 10.31
C GLU A 215 -14.16 -10.46 10.75
N ASP A 216 -14.62 -9.59 11.64
CA ASP A 216 -13.82 -8.49 12.19
C ASP A 216 -12.54 -9.00 12.87
N ARG A 217 -12.65 -10.05 13.70
CA ARG A 217 -11.49 -10.62 14.39
C ARG A 217 -10.50 -11.31 13.46
N ILE A 218 -10.95 -11.80 12.32
CA ILE A 218 -10.08 -12.35 11.28
C ILE A 218 -9.29 -11.20 10.65
N GLY A 219 -9.97 -10.10 10.30
CA GLY A 219 -9.34 -8.89 9.77
C GLY A 219 -8.26 -8.35 10.69
N ASP A 220 -8.61 -8.10 11.95
CA ASP A 220 -7.67 -7.63 13.00
C ASP A 220 -6.45 -8.54 13.15
N LEU A 221 -6.66 -9.86 13.11
CA LEU A 221 -5.60 -10.85 13.26
C LEU A 221 -4.61 -10.79 12.08
N VAL A 222 -5.14 -10.74 10.86
CA VAL A 222 -4.32 -10.68 9.63
C VAL A 222 -3.56 -9.35 9.56
N GLU A 223 -4.22 -8.23 9.84
CA GLU A 223 -3.59 -6.92 9.87
C GLU A 223 -2.46 -6.85 10.89
N LEU A 224 -2.69 -7.32 12.11
CA LEU A 224 -1.68 -7.37 13.16
C LEU A 224 -0.50 -8.28 12.76
N PHE A 225 -0.76 -9.41 12.10
CA PHE A 225 0.26 -10.32 11.60
C PHE A 225 1.12 -9.64 10.52
N GLU A 226 0.48 -9.03 9.51
CA GLU A 226 1.16 -8.33 8.44
C GLU A 226 2.02 -7.19 8.95
N MET A 227 1.48 -6.35 9.84
CA MET A 227 2.20 -5.23 10.44
C MET A 227 3.46 -5.70 11.18
N ARG A 228 3.35 -6.73 12.02
CA ARG A 228 4.49 -7.26 12.75
C ARG A 228 5.54 -7.91 11.85
N CYS A 229 5.11 -8.62 10.81
CA CYS A 229 6.02 -9.15 9.81
C CYS A 229 6.76 -8.03 9.07
N ALA A 230 6.05 -6.98 8.66
CA ALA A 230 6.64 -5.84 7.96
C ALA A 230 7.69 -5.13 8.81
N ASP A 231 7.42 -4.89 10.10
CA ASP A 231 8.36 -4.27 11.04
C ASP A 231 9.65 -5.08 11.18
N VAL A 232 9.52 -6.40 11.35
CA VAL A 232 10.68 -7.28 11.47
C VAL A 232 11.47 -7.34 10.16
N VAL A 233 10.79 -7.49 9.02
CA VAL A 233 11.42 -7.51 7.69
C VAL A 233 12.20 -6.22 7.46
N ALA A 234 11.60 -5.05 7.76
CA ALA A 234 12.24 -3.75 7.59
C ALA A 234 13.46 -3.59 8.52
N SER A 235 13.38 -4.04 9.77
CA SER A 235 14.48 -3.97 10.74
C SER A 235 15.70 -4.76 10.27
N GLN A 236 15.51 -5.84 9.51
CA GLN A 236 16.55 -6.69 8.93
C GLN A 236 16.93 -6.27 7.49
N ARG A 237 16.52 -5.06 7.04
CA ARG A 237 16.74 -4.55 5.68
C ARG A 237 16.19 -5.45 4.58
N GLY A 238 15.22 -6.28 4.91
CA GLY A 238 14.46 -7.08 3.95
C GLY A 238 13.35 -6.26 3.30
N ARG A 239 12.59 -6.92 2.44
CA ARG A 239 11.43 -6.34 1.75
C ARG A 239 10.26 -7.30 1.81
N VAL A 240 9.12 -6.83 2.25
CA VAL A 240 7.85 -7.53 2.02
C VAL A 240 7.50 -7.35 0.54
N ILE A 241 7.25 -8.46 -0.13
CA ILE A 241 6.82 -8.47 -1.54
C ILE A 241 5.30 -8.36 -1.59
N LYS A 242 4.62 -9.24 -0.85
CA LYS A 242 3.16 -9.24 -0.74
C LYS A 242 2.69 -10.12 0.41
N SER A 243 1.48 -9.87 0.85
CA SER A 243 0.72 -10.77 1.70
C SER A 243 -0.29 -11.57 0.87
N ILE A 244 -0.51 -12.81 1.23
CA ILE A 244 -1.43 -13.73 0.55
C ILE A 244 -2.26 -14.43 1.64
N GLY A 245 -3.37 -13.81 2.02
CA GLY A 245 -4.20 -14.29 3.13
C GLY A 245 -3.41 -14.32 4.44
N ASP A 246 -3.17 -15.50 4.97
CA ASP A 246 -2.43 -15.76 6.22
C ASP A 246 -0.91 -15.90 6.05
N SER A 247 -0.37 -15.58 4.89
CA SER A 247 1.04 -15.71 4.57
C SER A 247 1.67 -14.40 4.11
N VAL A 248 2.89 -14.13 4.56
CA VAL A 248 3.71 -12.99 4.10
C VAL A 248 4.92 -13.51 3.31
N LEU A 249 5.06 -13.04 2.08
CA LEU A 249 6.23 -13.26 1.22
C LEU A 249 7.21 -12.12 1.40
N PHE A 250 8.43 -12.44 1.78
CA PHE A 250 9.52 -11.47 1.93
C PHE A 250 10.81 -11.95 1.27
N VAL A 251 11.72 -11.01 1.01
CA VAL A 251 13.04 -11.30 0.46
C VAL A 251 14.12 -10.53 1.23
N ASN A 252 15.33 -11.08 1.19
CA ASN A 252 16.52 -10.41 1.70
C ASN A 252 17.71 -10.73 0.79
N ASP A 253 18.60 -9.76 0.61
CA ASP A 253 19.83 -9.90 -0.19
C ASP A 253 20.89 -10.71 0.57
N ASP A 254 20.78 -10.81 1.89
CA ASP A 254 21.69 -11.54 2.80
C ASP A 254 20.97 -12.70 3.49
N THR A 255 21.53 -13.90 3.39
CA THR A 255 20.91 -15.13 3.92
C THR A 255 20.86 -15.14 5.45
N VAL A 256 21.85 -14.54 6.13
CA VAL A 256 21.86 -14.45 7.60
C VAL A 256 20.74 -13.52 8.06
N ARG A 257 20.58 -12.37 7.43
CA ARG A 257 19.48 -11.44 7.71
C ARG A 257 18.11 -12.05 7.38
N ALA A 258 18.01 -12.85 6.33
CA ALA A 258 16.78 -13.59 6.04
C ALA A 258 16.42 -14.56 7.16
N TYR A 259 17.42 -15.26 7.73
CA TYR A 259 17.21 -16.08 8.92
C TYR A 259 16.80 -15.23 10.12
N ASP A 260 17.48 -14.12 10.40
CA ASP A 260 17.16 -13.20 11.49
C ASP A 260 15.74 -12.62 11.36
N THR A 261 15.31 -12.35 10.12
CA THR A 261 13.93 -11.99 9.80
C THR A 261 12.97 -13.11 10.22
N ALA A 262 13.23 -14.34 9.79
CA ALA A 262 12.38 -15.49 10.10
C ALA A 262 12.29 -15.77 11.60
N GLU A 263 13.42 -15.72 12.29
CA GLU A 263 13.48 -15.89 13.73
C GLU A 263 12.79 -14.75 14.48
N GLY A 264 13.01 -13.50 14.05
CA GLY A 264 12.37 -12.31 14.60
C GLY A 264 10.85 -12.36 14.47
N ILE A 265 10.32 -12.78 13.31
CA ILE A 265 8.87 -12.98 13.11
C ILE A 265 8.33 -14.00 14.12
N ILE A 266 8.95 -15.16 14.25
CA ILE A 266 8.54 -16.19 15.21
C ILE A 266 8.55 -15.64 16.64
N GLN A 267 9.59 -14.89 17.02
CA GLN A 267 9.71 -14.33 18.35
C GLN A 267 8.68 -13.24 18.65
N VAL A 268 8.46 -12.30 17.72
CA VAL A 268 7.53 -11.19 17.91
C VAL A 268 6.08 -11.70 17.97
N ILE A 269 5.72 -12.61 17.08
CA ILE A 269 4.40 -13.23 17.07
C ILE A 269 4.19 -14.09 18.31
N GLY A 270 5.16 -14.93 18.68
CA GLY A 270 5.05 -15.82 19.81
C GLY A 270 5.01 -15.14 21.19
N ARG A 271 5.35 -13.85 21.28
CA ARG A 271 5.22 -13.05 22.51
C ARG A 271 3.80 -12.49 22.73
N ASP A 272 2.99 -12.44 21.70
CA ASP A 272 1.62 -11.93 21.79
C ASP A 272 0.62 -13.09 21.95
N PRO A 273 -0.02 -13.24 23.10
CA PRO A 273 -0.97 -14.34 23.35
C PRO A 273 -2.23 -14.28 22.48
N ARG A 274 -2.46 -13.15 21.80
CA ARG A 274 -3.57 -13.01 20.84
C ARG A 274 -3.25 -13.63 19.49
N MET A 275 -1.96 -13.84 19.20
CA MET A 275 -1.48 -14.36 17.92
C MET A 275 -1.31 -15.88 17.97
N PRO A 276 -1.71 -16.57 16.88
CA PRO A 276 -1.41 -18.00 16.73
C PRO A 276 0.08 -18.22 16.44
N ASP A 277 0.51 -19.48 16.57
CA ASP A 277 1.86 -19.88 16.14
C ASP A 277 2.06 -19.61 14.64
N VAL A 278 3.31 -19.38 14.25
CA VAL A 278 3.72 -19.20 12.85
C VAL A 278 4.74 -20.25 12.44
N ARG A 279 4.93 -20.40 11.15
CA ARG A 279 5.96 -21.26 10.55
C ARG A 279 6.62 -20.52 9.39
N VAL A 280 7.91 -20.77 9.16
CA VAL A 280 8.68 -20.06 8.14
C VAL A 280 9.47 -21.04 7.29
N GLY A 281 9.45 -20.81 5.98
CA GLY A 281 10.29 -21.50 5.02
C GLY A 281 11.19 -20.50 4.29
N LEU A 282 12.49 -20.81 4.15
CA LEU A 282 13.44 -19.99 3.39
C LEU A 282 14.07 -20.82 2.27
N ALA A 283 14.28 -20.18 1.12
CA ALA A 283 15.05 -20.74 0.01
C ALA A 283 15.85 -19.64 -0.70
N SER A 284 17.11 -19.93 -1.02
CA SER A 284 18.03 -18.99 -1.64
C SER A 284 18.37 -19.39 -3.06
N GLY A 285 18.52 -18.40 -3.93
CA GLY A 285 18.96 -18.60 -5.30
C GLY A 285 18.52 -17.48 -6.22
N SER A 286 18.76 -17.70 -7.51
CA SER A 286 18.44 -16.76 -8.57
C SER A 286 16.92 -16.61 -8.75
N VAL A 287 16.45 -15.37 -8.74
CA VAL A 287 15.05 -14.99 -8.93
C VAL A 287 14.94 -13.86 -9.95
N VAL A 288 13.79 -13.77 -10.59
CA VAL A 288 13.44 -12.67 -11.50
C VAL A 288 12.55 -11.68 -10.75
N MET A 289 12.99 -10.43 -10.69
CA MET A 289 12.18 -9.31 -10.16
C MET A 289 11.43 -8.65 -11.31
N ARG A 290 10.12 -8.68 -11.29
CA ARG A 290 9.29 -8.07 -12.33
C ARG A 290 8.00 -7.51 -11.77
N LEU A 291 7.70 -6.25 -12.15
CA LEU A 291 6.47 -5.55 -11.75
C LEU A 291 6.23 -5.55 -10.22
N GLY A 292 7.31 -5.41 -9.44
CA GLY A 292 7.23 -5.41 -7.97
C GLY A 292 7.05 -6.79 -7.33
N ASP A 293 6.95 -7.86 -8.13
CA ASP A 293 6.85 -9.25 -7.66
C ASP A 293 8.16 -10.01 -7.89
N VAL A 294 8.28 -11.18 -7.28
CA VAL A 294 9.44 -12.06 -7.36
C VAL A 294 9.03 -13.43 -7.93
N PHE A 295 9.80 -13.93 -8.89
CA PHE A 295 9.53 -15.19 -9.58
C PHE A 295 10.78 -16.05 -9.61
N GLY A 296 10.59 -17.36 -9.56
CA GLY A 296 11.68 -18.33 -9.70
C GLY A 296 11.56 -19.53 -8.79
N PRO A 297 12.46 -20.52 -8.96
CA PRO A 297 12.47 -21.72 -8.15
C PRO A 297 12.55 -21.47 -6.64
N PRO A 298 13.34 -20.50 -6.11
CA PRO A 298 13.41 -20.21 -4.68
C PRO A 298 12.05 -19.81 -4.09
N VAL A 299 11.21 -19.06 -4.82
CA VAL A 299 9.87 -18.66 -4.36
C VAL A 299 8.98 -19.85 -4.10
N ASN A 300 8.94 -20.77 -5.07
CA ASN A 300 8.16 -21.99 -4.95
C ASN A 300 8.72 -22.94 -3.87
N MET A 301 10.04 -23.02 -3.77
CA MET A 301 10.71 -23.85 -2.75
C MET A 301 10.39 -23.31 -1.34
N ALA A 302 10.56 -22.03 -1.08
CA ALA A 302 10.26 -21.41 0.22
C ALA A 302 8.81 -21.67 0.63
N ALA A 303 7.84 -21.46 -0.29
CA ALA A 303 6.42 -21.75 -0.02
C ALA A 303 6.17 -23.22 0.35
N ARG A 304 6.86 -24.16 -0.30
CA ARG A 304 6.73 -25.60 0.02
C ARG A 304 7.38 -25.97 1.35
N LEU A 305 8.53 -25.36 1.66
CA LEU A 305 9.22 -25.55 2.94
C LEU A 305 8.40 -25.03 4.11
N THR A 306 7.70 -23.89 3.94
CA THR A 306 6.76 -23.38 4.94
C THR A 306 5.68 -24.39 5.28
N ASN A 307 5.12 -25.08 4.28
CA ASN A 307 4.14 -26.13 4.51
C ASN A 307 4.69 -27.37 5.23
N VAL A 308 6.00 -27.58 5.13
CA VAL A 308 6.70 -28.68 5.83
C VAL A 308 7.06 -28.29 7.27
N ALA A 309 7.22 -26.99 7.53
CA ALA A 309 7.61 -26.48 8.82
C ALA A 309 6.53 -26.75 9.89
N ARG A 310 6.96 -27.16 11.06
CA ARG A 310 6.11 -27.22 12.25
C ARG A 310 5.98 -25.82 12.85
N ARG A 311 5.01 -25.65 13.74
CA ARG A 311 4.79 -24.39 14.47
C ARG A 311 6.09 -23.87 15.10
N ASN A 312 6.34 -22.59 14.94
CA ASN A 312 7.50 -21.88 15.48
C ASN A 312 8.85 -22.48 15.04
N ARG A 313 8.93 -22.95 13.76
CA ARG A 313 10.15 -23.52 13.18
C ARG A 313 10.46 -22.88 11.84
N ILE A 314 11.75 -22.77 11.58
CA ILE A 314 12.32 -22.36 10.29
C ILE A 314 12.83 -23.60 9.58
N ILE A 315 12.40 -23.78 8.35
CA ILE A 315 12.87 -24.84 7.45
C ILE A 315 13.46 -24.20 6.20
N ILE A 316 14.63 -24.68 5.82
CA ILE A 316 15.38 -24.16 4.67
C ILE A 316 15.72 -25.30 3.68
N ASP A 317 16.11 -24.94 2.47
CA ASP A 317 16.68 -25.88 1.51
C ASP A 317 18.20 -26.04 1.72
N SER A 318 18.80 -27.03 1.04
CA SER A 318 20.25 -27.29 1.12
C SER A 318 21.09 -26.14 0.56
N GLY A 319 20.58 -25.41 -0.45
CA GLY A 319 21.26 -24.26 -1.03
C GLY A 319 21.36 -23.10 -0.03
N THR A 320 20.28 -22.82 0.69
CA THR A 320 20.26 -21.83 1.78
C THR A 320 21.17 -22.29 2.94
N ALA A 321 21.14 -23.56 3.32
CA ALA A 321 22.00 -24.08 4.38
C ALA A 321 23.49 -23.91 4.08
N ALA A 322 23.89 -24.09 2.83
CA ALA A 322 25.29 -23.91 2.41
C ALA A 322 25.78 -22.44 2.45
N ARG A 323 24.86 -21.47 2.50
CA ARG A 323 25.17 -20.03 2.57
C ARG A 323 25.26 -19.51 4.01
N LEU A 324 24.78 -20.28 4.98
CA LEU A 324 24.84 -19.89 6.39
C LEU A 324 26.22 -20.24 6.99
N PRO A 325 26.86 -19.35 7.76
CA PRO A 325 28.11 -19.62 8.45
C PRO A 325 27.96 -20.76 9.45
N ALA A 326 28.75 -21.83 9.30
CA ALA A 326 28.67 -23.04 10.12
C ALA A 326 29.08 -22.82 11.59
N ASP A 327 29.81 -21.75 11.87
CA ASP A 327 30.21 -21.32 13.22
C ASP A 327 29.08 -20.59 13.97
N GLN A 328 28.06 -20.12 13.26
CA GLN A 328 26.91 -19.40 13.84
C GLN A 328 25.62 -20.23 13.83
N PHE A 329 25.54 -21.24 12.95
CA PHE A 329 24.29 -21.97 12.71
C PHE A 329 24.49 -23.48 12.79
N GLU A 330 23.61 -24.12 13.53
CA GLU A 330 23.44 -25.57 13.49
C GLU A 330 22.36 -25.94 12.48
N THR A 331 22.70 -26.81 11.55
CA THR A 331 21.78 -27.33 10.53
C THR A 331 21.58 -28.83 10.68
N ARG A 332 20.35 -29.31 10.53
CA ARG A 332 20.04 -30.73 10.60
C ARG A 332 19.14 -31.12 9.41
N ARG A 333 19.64 -32.00 8.56
CA ARG A 333 18.83 -32.60 7.49
C ARG A 333 17.66 -33.39 8.06
N MET A 334 16.50 -33.20 7.45
CA MET A 334 15.28 -33.92 7.78
C MET A 334 15.10 -35.09 6.79
N ALA A 335 14.17 -36.00 7.10
CA ALA A 335 13.84 -37.09 6.19
C ALA A 335 13.42 -36.53 4.82
N ALA A 336 13.98 -37.12 3.78
CA ALA A 336 13.64 -36.83 2.40
C ALA A 336 12.15 -37.05 2.15
N ARG A 337 11.54 -36.12 1.41
CA ARG A 337 10.10 -36.16 1.11
C ARG A 337 9.81 -35.59 -0.27
N PRO A 338 8.72 -36.04 -0.91
CA PRO A 338 8.32 -35.48 -2.18
C PRO A 338 7.83 -34.03 -1.99
N VAL A 339 8.39 -33.11 -2.78
CA VAL A 339 7.99 -31.72 -2.86
C VAL A 339 7.50 -31.46 -4.29
N ARG A 340 6.25 -31.05 -4.43
CA ARG A 340 5.62 -30.88 -5.75
C ARG A 340 6.43 -29.88 -6.60
N GLY A 341 6.87 -30.31 -7.77
CA GLY A 341 7.67 -29.52 -8.70
C GLY A 341 9.18 -29.61 -8.50
N PHE A 342 9.65 -30.25 -7.40
CA PHE A 342 11.08 -30.36 -7.06
C PHE A 342 11.56 -31.79 -6.84
N GLY A 343 10.67 -32.79 -6.98
CA GLY A 343 11.02 -34.19 -6.74
C GLY A 343 11.21 -34.49 -5.24
N ILE A 344 12.22 -35.31 -4.94
CA ILE A 344 12.58 -35.67 -3.56
C ILE A 344 13.53 -34.60 -3.01
N VAL A 345 13.12 -33.92 -1.94
CA VAL A 345 13.90 -32.87 -1.26
C VAL A 345 14.19 -33.28 0.17
N GLU A 346 15.40 -33.01 0.66
CA GLU A 346 15.77 -33.12 2.06
C GLU A 346 15.68 -31.72 2.71
N PRO A 347 14.57 -31.38 3.38
CA PRO A 347 14.47 -30.12 4.09
C PRO A 347 15.49 -30.07 5.23
N VAL A 348 15.96 -28.87 5.54
CA VAL A 348 16.94 -28.65 6.60
C VAL A 348 16.32 -27.81 7.70
N ALA A 349 16.33 -28.33 8.92
CA ALA A 349 16.01 -27.53 10.11
C ALA A 349 17.26 -26.75 10.50
N VAL A 350 17.08 -25.48 10.86
CA VAL A 350 18.16 -24.56 11.22
C VAL A 350 17.88 -23.88 12.55
N ARG A 351 18.92 -23.64 13.31
CA ARG A 351 18.88 -22.77 14.51
C ARG A 351 20.23 -22.05 14.65
N ARG A 352 20.20 -20.88 15.27
CA ARG A 352 21.41 -20.17 15.69
C ARG A 352 21.98 -20.83 16.96
N HIS A 353 23.31 -20.84 17.14
CA HIS A 353 23.99 -21.33 18.35
C HIS A 353 23.68 -20.48 19.58
#